data_451cb378c692cd77c466a36ae2a00cbc
#
_entry.id   451cb378c692cd77c466a36ae2a00cbc
#
_cell.length_a   1.000
_cell.length_b   1.000
_cell.length_c   1.000
_cell.angle_alpha   90.00
_cell.angle_beta   90.00
_cell.angle_gamma   90.00
#
_symmetry.space_group_name_H-M   'P 1'
#
loop_
_entity.id
_entity.type
_entity.pdbx_description
1 polymer ?
#
loop_
_entity_poly.entity_id
_entity_poly.type
_entity_poly.pdbx_seq_one_letter_code
_entity_poly.pdbx_strand_id
1 'polypeptide(L)'
;MEIIVIIGYLLNAIFMPSPSYSMSPGAADQAASSTAMLASMPVNQTEMQPITLSTINDISLYDDVFSLLEKKGIPDRIASDPYLQEYTSYEYADMTVIFNEDAIECIEINTEIAGTVYLDQLEVPVTIKDLTNVLGKPEFEAEDGLVFQREDALLKLFINPNTKELESIAYYHIAST
;
A
#
# COMPACT_ATOMS: atom_id res chain seq x y z
N MET A 1 -17.87 37.18 -6.89
CA MET A 1 -17.67 37.08 -8.36
C MET A 1 -16.99 35.73 -8.60
N GLU A 2 -17.81 34.72 -8.82
CA GLU A 2 -17.35 33.32 -8.96
C GLU A 2 -17.06 33.05 -10.44
N ILE A 3 -15.85 32.59 -10.72
CA ILE A 3 -15.47 32.13 -12.06
C ILE A 3 -15.55 30.62 -12.05
N ILE A 4 -16.62 30.09 -12.66
CA ILE A 4 -16.80 28.66 -12.93
C ILE A 4 -16.04 28.34 -14.22
N VAL A 5 -14.96 27.58 -14.12
CA VAL A 5 -14.26 27.02 -15.29
C VAL A 5 -14.81 25.62 -15.56
N ILE A 6 -15.64 25.53 -16.59
CA ILE A 6 -16.15 24.25 -17.11
C ILE A 6 -15.13 23.71 -18.11
N ILE A 7 -14.42 22.64 -17.76
CA ILE A 7 -13.57 21.91 -18.67
C ILE A 7 -14.41 20.77 -19.27
N GLY A 8 -14.77 20.95 -20.54
CA GLY A 8 -15.48 19.95 -21.32
C GLY A 8 -14.57 18.79 -21.74
N TYR A 9 -14.93 17.57 -21.36
CA TYR A 9 -14.32 16.36 -21.87
C TYR A 9 -14.88 15.98 -23.22
N LEU A 10 -14.04 15.99 -24.27
CA LEU A 10 -14.35 15.49 -25.61
C LEU A 10 -14.19 13.95 -25.59
N LEU A 11 -15.31 13.23 -25.68
CA LEU A 11 -15.33 11.79 -25.89
C LEU A 11 -15.03 11.52 -27.37
N ASN A 12 -13.86 10.97 -27.71
CA ASN A 12 -13.58 10.38 -29.00
C ASN A 12 -13.94 8.88 -28.96
N ALA A 13 -15.11 8.55 -29.48
CA ALA A 13 -15.50 7.19 -29.75
C ALA A 13 -14.84 6.70 -31.06
N ILE A 14 -13.86 5.83 -30.96
CA ILE A 14 -13.29 5.14 -32.13
C ILE A 14 -14.15 3.93 -32.42
N PHE A 15 -14.88 4.01 -33.56
CA PHE A 15 -15.68 2.95 -34.12
C PHE A 15 -14.77 2.00 -34.89
N MET A 16 -14.58 0.76 -34.43
CA MET A 16 -13.88 -0.29 -35.16
C MET A 16 -14.92 -1.19 -35.86
N PRO A 17 -14.81 -1.45 -37.18
CA PRO A 17 -15.70 -2.37 -37.88
C PRO A 17 -15.29 -3.82 -37.60
N SER A 18 -16.28 -4.65 -37.30
CA SER A 18 -16.15 -6.10 -37.15
C SER A 18 -15.90 -6.79 -38.53
N PRO A 19 -14.98 -7.76 -38.60
CA PRO A 19 -14.87 -8.58 -39.81
C PRO A 19 -15.95 -9.66 -39.84
N SER A 20 -16.71 -9.67 -40.91
CA SER A 20 -17.68 -10.69 -41.27
C SER A 20 -16.97 -11.94 -41.74
N TYR A 21 -17.16 -13.08 -41.09
CA TYR A 21 -16.73 -14.37 -41.61
C TYR A 21 -17.91 -15.05 -42.30
N SER A 22 -17.70 -15.31 -43.58
CA SER A 22 -18.59 -16.06 -44.48
C SER A 22 -18.54 -17.54 -44.13
N MET A 23 -19.69 -18.14 -43.90
CA MET A 23 -19.89 -19.60 -43.80
C MET A 23 -19.88 -20.22 -45.18
N SER A 24 -19.10 -21.27 -45.35
CA SER A 24 -19.23 -22.24 -46.47
C SER A 24 -19.56 -23.63 -45.90
N PRO A 25 -20.58 -24.33 -46.40
CA PRO A 25 -20.95 -25.66 -45.92
C PRO A 25 -20.24 -26.74 -46.73
N GLY A 26 -19.67 -27.75 -46.08
CA GLY A 26 -19.03 -28.88 -46.74
C GLY A 26 -18.76 -30.07 -45.82
N ALA A 27 -19.69 -31.02 -45.87
CA ALA A 27 -19.58 -32.49 -45.81
C ALA A 27 -18.82 -33.19 -44.68
N ALA A 28 -19.59 -33.94 -43.89
CA ALA A 28 -19.53 -35.38 -43.59
C ALA A 28 -18.30 -36.02 -42.90
N ASP A 29 -18.62 -36.58 -41.74
CA ASP A 29 -18.24 -37.91 -41.27
C ASP A 29 -16.76 -38.22 -40.93
N GLN A 30 -16.48 -38.29 -39.62
CA GLN A 30 -15.81 -39.45 -39.05
C GLN A 30 -15.79 -39.32 -37.51
N ALA A 31 -16.39 -40.33 -36.87
CA ALA A 31 -16.27 -40.57 -35.42
C ALA A 31 -14.84 -40.95 -35.05
N ALA A 32 -14.24 -40.15 -34.20
CA ALA A 32 -13.05 -40.57 -33.46
C ALA A 32 -13.16 -40.04 -32.04
N SER A 33 -13.26 -40.98 -31.09
CA SER A 33 -13.18 -40.77 -29.66
C SER A 33 -11.89 -40.09 -29.32
N SER A 34 -11.96 -38.80 -28.99
CA SER A 34 -10.85 -38.05 -28.36
C SER A 34 -11.19 -37.86 -26.90
N THR A 35 -10.59 -38.64 -26.06
CA THR A 35 -10.45 -38.41 -24.63
C THR A 35 -9.95 -36.98 -24.43
N ALA A 36 -10.82 -36.09 -23.98
CA ALA A 36 -10.44 -34.74 -23.60
C ALA A 36 -9.51 -34.83 -22.38
N MET A 37 -8.22 -34.74 -22.62
CA MET A 37 -7.27 -34.36 -21.58
C MET A 37 -7.66 -32.94 -21.17
N LEU A 38 -8.29 -32.81 -20.00
CA LEU A 38 -8.34 -31.58 -19.25
C LEU A 38 -6.89 -31.19 -18.94
N ALA A 39 -6.31 -30.38 -19.82
CA ALA A 39 -5.08 -29.67 -19.50
C ALA A 39 -5.42 -28.77 -18.31
N SER A 40 -5.01 -29.20 -17.13
CA SER A 40 -4.94 -28.33 -15.95
C SER A 40 -4.04 -27.18 -16.33
N MET A 41 -4.64 -26.02 -16.59
CA MET A 41 -3.89 -24.77 -16.69
C MET A 41 -3.12 -24.61 -15.38
N PRO A 42 -1.81 -24.33 -15.43
CA PRO A 42 -1.11 -23.98 -14.21
C PRO A 42 -1.79 -22.74 -13.66
N VAL A 43 -2.41 -22.87 -12.50
CA VAL A 43 -2.76 -21.71 -11.67
C VAL A 43 -1.43 -21.02 -11.43
N ASN A 44 -1.21 -19.89 -12.06
CA ASN A 44 -0.11 -18.99 -11.73
C ASN A 44 -0.33 -18.62 -10.26
N GLN A 45 0.25 -19.41 -9.35
CA GLN A 45 0.49 -18.93 -8.00
C GLN A 45 1.50 -17.80 -8.21
N THR A 46 1.01 -16.58 -8.23
CA THR A 46 1.86 -15.40 -8.03
C THR A 46 2.49 -15.63 -6.66
N GLU A 47 3.73 -16.12 -6.63
CA GLU A 47 4.52 -16.16 -5.40
C GLU A 47 4.54 -14.70 -4.91
N MET A 48 3.78 -14.43 -3.85
CA MET A 48 3.81 -13.14 -3.20
C MET A 48 5.26 -12.93 -2.73
N GLN A 49 5.92 -11.94 -3.31
CA GLN A 49 7.26 -11.56 -2.85
C GLN A 49 7.16 -11.19 -1.36
N PRO A 50 8.09 -11.64 -0.54
CA PRO A 50 8.08 -11.30 0.88
C PRO A 50 8.17 -9.77 1.03
N ILE A 51 7.36 -9.22 1.92
CA ILE A 51 7.42 -7.79 2.26
C ILE A 51 8.77 -7.51 2.94
N THR A 52 9.49 -6.54 2.39
CA THR A 52 10.83 -6.14 2.84
C THR A 52 10.79 -4.96 3.80
N LEU A 53 9.64 -4.27 3.91
CA LEU A 53 9.48 -3.01 4.64
C LEU A 53 10.46 -1.92 4.18
N SER A 54 10.74 -1.88 2.88
CA SER A 54 11.57 -0.82 2.29
C SER A 54 10.86 0.53 2.26
N THR A 55 9.53 0.49 2.11
CA THR A 55 8.66 1.68 2.09
C THR A 55 7.31 1.41 2.76
N ILE A 56 6.74 2.48 3.34
CA ILE A 56 5.34 2.55 3.72
C ILE A 56 4.70 3.73 2.99
N ASN A 57 3.58 3.51 2.29
CA ASN A 57 2.93 4.53 1.46
C ASN A 57 3.92 5.27 0.54
N ASP A 58 4.83 4.52 -0.11
CA ASP A 58 5.92 5.00 -0.98
C ASP A 58 7.02 5.83 -0.30
N ILE A 59 6.98 5.98 1.02
CA ILE A 59 7.99 6.70 1.79
C ILE A 59 8.98 5.70 2.38
N SER A 60 10.27 5.91 2.14
CA SER A 60 11.38 5.19 2.76
C SER A 60 11.85 5.92 4.01
N LEU A 61 12.38 5.19 5.00
CA LEU A 61 13.04 5.80 6.17
C LEU A 61 14.30 6.62 5.81
N TYR A 62 14.80 6.45 4.58
CA TYR A 62 15.95 7.17 4.05
C TYR A 62 15.58 8.37 3.18
N ASP A 63 14.28 8.68 3.06
CA ASP A 63 13.83 9.88 2.36
C ASP A 63 14.12 11.12 3.22
N ASP A 64 14.49 12.20 2.56
CA ASP A 64 14.58 13.53 3.15
C ASP A 64 13.26 14.32 2.98
N VAL A 65 13.21 15.51 3.55
CA VAL A 65 12.04 16.39 3.45
C VAL A 65 11.69 16.72 2.00
N PHE A 66 12.68 16.89 1.13
CA PHE A 66 12.44 17.20 -0.29
C PHE A 66 11.76 16.01 -0.98
N SER A 67 12.27 14.81 -0.78
CA SER A 67 11.70 13.56 -1.30
C SER A 67 10.27 13.34 -0.78
N LEU A 68 10.02 13.60 0.49
CA LEU A 68 8.67 13.53 1.07
C LEU A 68 7.71 14.46 0.35
N LEU A 69 8.08 15.74 0.19
CA LEU A 69 7.24 16.74 -0.47
C LEU A 69 7.02 16.43 -1.97
N GLU A 70 8.02 15.85 -2.65
CA GLU A 70 7.89 15.41 -4.04
C GLU A 70 6.87 14.25 -4.16
N LYS A 71 6.92 13.28 -3.24
CA LYS A 71 6.06 12.09 -3.25
C LYS A 71 4.64 12.36 -2.76
N LYS A 72 4.47 13.18 -1.71
CA LYS A 72 3.18 13.38 -1.01
C LYS A 72 2.59 14.77 -1.19
N GLY A 73 3.36 15.70 -1.71
CA GLY A 73 2.92 17.10 -1.85
C GLY A 73 2.98 17.87 -0.53
N ILE A 74 2.21 18.94 -0.46
CA ILE A 74 2.19 19.85 0.69
C ILE A 74 1.39 19.21 1.82
N PRO A 75 1.94 19.08 3.05
CA PRO A 75 1.19 18.60 4.21
C PRO A 75 0.10 19.57 4.64
N ASP A 76 -0.90 19.06 5.33
CA ASP A 76 -1.97 19.88 5.92
C ASP A 76 -1.44 20.80 7.02
N ARG A 77 -0.40 20.32 7.75
CA ARG A 77 0.26 21.07 8.81
C ARG A 77 1.72 20.66 8.96
N ILE A 78 2.56 21.63 9.34
CA ILE A 78 3.92 21.39 9.81
C ILE A 78 3.99 21.90 11.25
N ALA A 79 4.47 21.06 12.17
CA ALA A 79 4.60 21.40 13.58
C ALA A 79 5.98 20.98 14.09
N SER A 80 6.66 21.88 14.83
CA SER A 80 7.88 21.54 15.55
C SER A 80 7.54 21.20 16.99
N ASP A 81 8.26 20.22 17.57
CA ASP A 81 8.08 19.89 18.97
C ASP A 81 8.53 21.06 19.87
N PRO A 82 7.71 21.50 20.82
CA PRO A 82 8.04 22.65 21.67
C PRO A 82 9.20 22.41 22.65
N TYR A 83 9.54 21.13 22.90
CA TYR A 83 10.59 20.74 23.84
C TYR A 83 11.82 20.16 23.14
N LEU A 84 11.63 19.52 22.00
CA LEU A 84 12.66 18.87 21.19
C LEU A 84 12.68 19.56 19.82
N GLN A 85 13.42 20.69 19.72
CA GLN A 85 13.41 21.56 18.54
C GLN A 85 13.93 20.90 17.27
N GLU A 86 14.68 19.82 17.40
CA GLU A 86 15.15 18.96 16.30
C GLU A 86 14.04 18.14 15.65
N TYR A 87 12.89 17.95 16.35
CA TYR A 87 11.77 17.17 15.83
C TYR A 87 10.75 18.05 15.11
N THR A 88 10.45 17.68 13.88
CA THR A 88 9.44 18.35 13.07
C THR A 88 8.47 17.33 12.47
N SER A 89 7.16 17.54 12.67
CA SER A 89 6.10 16.69 12.14
C SER A 89 5.49 17.31 10.89
N TYR A 90 5.37 16.50 9.85
CA TYR A 90 4.64 16.80 8.61
C TYR A 90 3.34 15.99 8.62
N GLU A 91 2.23 16.67 8.88
CA GLU A 91 0.92 16.04 9.08
C GLU A 91 0.14 16.06 7.78
N TYR A 92 -0.30 14.87 7.34
CA TYR A 92 -1.23 14.62 6.24
C TYR A 92 -2.52 14.04 6.80
N ALA A 93 -3.58 13.94 6.01
CA ALA A 93 -4.87 13.43 6.48
C ALA A 93 -4.78 12.02 7.08
N ASP A 94 -4.04 11.13 6.44
CA ASP A 94 -3.96 9.70 6.75
C ASP A 94 -2.66 9.28 7.46
N MET A 95 -1.69 10.20 7.59
CA MET A 95 -0.40 9.89 8.22
C MET A 95 0.31 11.13 8.75
N THR A 96 1.26 10.91 9.64
CA THR A 96 2.23 11.91 10.12
C THR A 96 3.65 11.39 9.89
N VAL A 97 4.50 12.20 9.27
CA VAL A 97 5.94 11.91 9.11
C VAL A 97 6.73 12.78 10.05
N ILE A 98 7.48 12.17 10.95
CA ILE A 98 8.26 12.85 11.98
C ILE A 98 9.73 12.80 11.58
N PHE A 99 10.34 13.95 11.46
CA PHE A 99 11.77 14.11 11.21
C PHE A 99 12.50 14.48 12.49
N ASN A 100 13.68 13.94 12.65
CA ASN A 100 14.71 14.40 13.57
C ASN A 100 15.80 15.04 12.71
N GLU A 101 15.90 16.38 12.75
CA GLU A 101 16.67 17.17 11.79
C GLU A 101 16.23 16.85 10.33
N ASP A 102 17.08 16.19 9.54
CA ASP A 102 16.85 15.86 8.14
C ASP A 102 16.50 14.39 7.91
N ALA A 103 16.48 13.56 8.95
CA ALA A 103 16.21 12.13 8.89
C ALA A 103 14.80 11.80 9.36
N ILE A 104 14.12 10.86 8.67
CA ILE A 104 12.84 10.34 9.15
C ILE A 104 13.08 9.50 10.41
N GLU A 105 12.49 9.94 11.51
CA GLU A 105 12.46 9.23 12.79
C GLU A 105 11.35 8.20 12.82
N CYS A 106 10.13 8.62 12.42
CA CYS A 106 8.95 7.77 12.44
C CYS A 106 7.92 8.21 11.40
N ILE A 107 7.20 7.24 10.87
CA ILE A 107 5.97 7.46 10.08
C ILE A 107 4.82 6.80 10.83
N GLU A 108 3.83 7.59 11.22
CA GLU A 108 2.62 7.12 11.90
C GLU A 108 1.43 7.16 10.96
N ILE A 109 0.73 6.03 10.82
CA ILE A 109 -0.50 5.93 10.01
C ILE A 109 -1.71 6.08 10.92
N ASN A 110 -2.60 7.01 10.56
CA ASN A 110 -3.88 7.22 11.22
C ASN A 110 -4.88 6.15 10.77
N THR A 111 -5.07 5.12 11.58
CA THR A 111 -5.92 3.97 11.27
C THR A 111 -7.42 4.29 11.24
N GLU A 112 -7.84 5.42 11.81
CA GLU A 112 -9.24 5.86 11.76
C GLU A 112 -9.61 6.39 10.37
N ILE A 113 -8.63 6.92 9.63
CA ILE A 113 -8.84 7.53 8.31
C ILE A 113 -8.31 6.64 7.19
N ALA A 114 -7.12 6.03 7.39
CA ALA A 114 -6.51 5.17 6.41
C ALA A 114 -7.29 3.86 6.26
N GLY A 115 -7.96 3.65 5.14
CA GLY A 115 -8.62 2.38 4.82
C GLY A 115 -7.64 1.30 4.37
N THR A 116 -6.54 1.70 3.73
CA THR A 116 -5.47 0.84 3.22
C THR A 116 -4.10 1.48 3.49
N VAL A 117 -3.06 0.66 3.49
CA VAL A 117 -1.66 1.07 3.56
C VAL A 117 -0.88 0.32 2.48
N TYR A 118 0.10 0.99 1.87
CA TYR A 118 1.02 0.34 0.93
C TYR A 118 2.27 -0.08 1.68
N LEU A 119 2.51 -1.40 1.77
CA LEU A 119 3.75 -1.98 2.27
C LEU A 119 4.59 -2.40 1.06
N ASP A 120 5.72 -1.74 0.84
CA ASP A 120 6.45 -1.75 -0.43
C ASP A 120 5.49 -1.31 -1.57
N GLN A 121 5.11 -2.22 -2.46
CA GLN A 121 4.15 -1.94 -3.54
C GLN A 121 2.82 -2.68 -3.37
N LEU A 122 2.62 -3.34 -2.22
CA LEU A 122 1.42 -4.12 -1.94
C LEU A 122 0.43 -3.28 -1.14
N GLU A 123 -0.76 -3.09 -1.70
CA GLU A 123 -1.89 -2.49 -1.00
C GLU A 123 -2.50 -3.48 -0.01
N VAL A 124 -2.58 -3.09 1.27
CA VAL A 124 -3.06 -3.92 2.37
C VAL A 124 -4.15 -3.17 3.13
N PRO A 125 -5.32 -3.78 3.38
CA PRO A 125 -6.33 -3.19 4.25
C PRO A 125 -5.79 -2.98 5.67
N VAL A 126 -6.12 -1.83 6.29
CA VAL A 126 -5.67 -1.47 7.64
C VAL A 126 -6.49 -2.25 8.67
N THR A 127 -6.24 -3.56 8.75
CA THR A 127 -6.77 -4.46 9.78
C THR A 127 -5.64 -5.33 10.33
N ILE A 128 -5.72 -5.70 11.62
CA ILE A 128 -4.73 -6.60 12.24
C ILE A 128 -4.58 -7.88 11.44
N LYS A 129 -5.70 -8.46 11.00
CA LYS A 129 -5.73 -9.72 10.26
C LYS A 129 -5.00 -9.62 8.91
N ASP A 130 -5.31 -8.60 8.12
CA ASP A 130 -4.75 -8.48 6.76
C ASP A 130 -3.28 -8.11 6.84
N LEU A 131 -2.91 -7.21 7.74
CA LEU A 131 -1.51 -6.85 7.99
C LEU A 131 -0.69 -8.05 8.46
N THR A 132 -1.19 -8.85 9.44
CA THR A 132 -0.48 -10.05 9.92
C THR A 132 -0.42 -11.16 8.86
N ASN A 133 -1.42 -11.29 7.99
CA ASN A 133 -1.38 -12.25 6.89
C ASN A 133 -0.25 -11.95 5.90
N VAL A 134 0.00 -10.67 5.62
CA VAL A 134 1.03 -10.21 4.68
C VAL A 134 2.42 -10.17 5.34
N LEU A 135 2.50 -9.68 6.58
CA LEU A 135 3.76 -9.55 7.33
C LEU A 135 4.25 -10.86 7.91
N GLY A 136 3.36 -11.83 8.10
CA GLY A 136 3.69 -13.13 8.69
C GLY A 136 3.76 -13.07 10.22
N LYS A 137 4.70 -13.86 10.78
CA LYS A 137 4.86 -13.93 12.23
C LYS A 137 5.62 -12.69 12.75
N PRO A 138 5.11 -12.01 13.81
CA PRO A 138 5.85 -10.91 14.42
C PRO A 138 7.13 -11.40 15.11
N GLU A 139 8.17 -10.59 15.10
CA GLU A 139 9.41 -10.82 15.85
C GLU A 139 9.18 -10.66 17.34
N PHE A 140 8.34 -9.68 17.72
CA PHE A 140 7.99 -9.41 19.12
C PHE A 140 6.49 -9.21 19.27
N GLU A 141 5.94 -9.75 20.36
CA GLU A 141 4.61 -9.45 20.85
C GLU A 141 4.77 -8.65 22.14
N ALA A 142 4.42 -7.37 22.08
CA ALA A 142 4.41 -6.48 23.22
C ALA A 142 3.00 -6.41 23.85
N GLU A 143 2.89 -5.87 25.06
CA GLU A 143 1.61 -5.70 25.74
C GLU A 143 0.65 -4.81 24.92
N ASP A 144 1.21 -3.84 24.19
CA ASP A 144 0.52 -2.83 23.40
C ASP A 144 0.56 -3.09 21.89
N GLY A 145 1.04 -4.27 21.44
CA GLY A 145 1.00 -4.55 19.99
C GLY A 145 1.96 -5.59 19.46
N LEU A 146 2.08 -5.62 18.13
CA LEU A 146 2.90 -6.55 17.37
C LEU A 146 4.00 -5.81 16.65
N VAL A 147 5.23 -6.31 16.70
CA VAL A 147 6.39 -5.71 16.04
C VAL A 147 6.95 -6.65 14.99
N PHE A 148 7.10 -6.13 13.77
CA PHE A 148 7.68 -6.80 12.63
C PHE A 148 8.98 -6.10 12.25
N GLN A 149 10.05 -6.87 12.13
CA GLN A 149 11.37 -6.35 11.73
C GLN A 149 11.78 -6.90 10.38
N ARG A 150 12.32 -6.05 9.54
CA ARG A 150 12.98 -6.42 8.29
C ARG A 150 14.24 -5.57 8.17
N GLU A 151 15.40 -6.22 8.16
CA GLU A 151 16.69 -5.53 8.18
C GLU A 151 16.75 -4.49 9.32
N ASP A 152 16.80 -3.22 8.99
CA ASP A 152 16.87 -2.08 9.91
C ASP A 152 15.53 -1.33 10.08
N ALA A 153 14.48 -1.79 9.42
CA ALA A 153 13.14 -1.24 9.52
C ALA A 153 12.27 -2.01 10.52
N LEU A 154 11.52 -1.29 11.32
CA LEU A 154 10.51 -1.80 12.25
C LEU A 154 9.13 -1.28 11.87
N LEU A 155 8.16 -2.18 11.84
CA LEU A 155 6.75 -1.84 11.74
C LEU A 155 6.04 -2.33 13.00
N LYS A 156 5.46 -1.41 13.76
CA LYS A 156 4.70 -1.73 14.96
C LYS A 156 3.22 -1.45 14.73
N LEU A 157 2.40 -2.46 14.99
CA LEU A 157 0.95 -2.35 15.07
C LEU A 157 0.58 -2.10 16.53
N PHE A 158 0.15 -0.90 16.88
CA PHE A 158 -0.36 -0.61 18.21
C PHE A 158 -1.79 -1.13 18.34
N ILE A 159 -2.00 -1.97 19.33
CA ILE A 159 -3.27 -2.65 19.58
C ILE A 159 -3.75 -2.33 20.97
N ASN A 160 -4.95 -1.80 21.08
CA ASN A 160 -5.54 -1.54 22.37
C ASN A 160 -5.64 -2.83 23.20
N PRO A 161 -5.02 -2.90 24.38
CA PRO A 161 -5.00 -4.13 25.18
C PRO A 161 -6.38 -4.56 25.67
N ASN A 162 -7.35 -3.63 25.75
CA ASN A 162 -8.69 -3.88 26.23
C ASN A 162 -9.68 -4.23 25.12
N THR A 163 -9.72 -3.41 24.04
CA THR A 163 -10.68 -3.60 22.92
C THR A 163 -10.14 -4.55 21.86
N LYS A 164 -8.82 -4.78 21.82
CA LYS A 164 -8.13 -5.56 20.79
C LYS A 164 -8.23 -4.95 19.38
N GLU A 165 -8.50 -3.66 19.30
CA GLU A 165 -8.58 -2.91 18.05
C GLU A 165 -7.21 -2.32 17.70
N LEU A 166 -6.94 -2.16 16.40
CA LEU A 166 -5.76 -1.47 15.91
C LEU A 166 -5.92 0.03 16.14
N GLU A 167 -5.00 0.64 16.90
CA GLU A 167 -5.02 2.06 17.22
C GLU A 167 -4.19 2.89 16.24
N SER A 168 -2.97 2.43 15.96
CA SER A 168 -2.07 3.09 15.01
C SER A 168 -1.04 2.10 14.44
N ILE A 169 -0.37 2.53 13.39
CA ILE A 169 0.78 1.82 12.81
C ILE A 169 1.94 2.79 12.84
N ALA A 170 3.07 2.38 13.42
CA ALA A 170 4.31 3.14 13.38
C ALA A 170 5.39 2.39 12.59
N TYR A 171 6.08 3.11 11.71
CA TYR A 171 7.18 2.60 10.91
C TYR A 171 8.42 3.46 11.18
N TYR A 172 9.49 2.85 11.63
CA TYR A 172 10.68 3.56 12.11
C TYR A 172 11.95 2.72 12.00
N HIS A 173 13.08 3.37 12.11
CA HIS A 173 14.38 2.71 12.04
C HIS A 173 14.72 2.01 13.38
N ILE A 174 15.35 0.83 13.33
CA ILE A 174 15.75 0.10 14.57
C ILE A 174 16.68 0.90 15.47
N ALA A 175 17.40 1.87 14.92
CA ALA A 175 18.26 2.75 15.71
C ALA A 175 17.47 3.82 16.51
N SER A 176 16.18 4.00 16.24
CA SER A 176 15.27 4.93 16.92
C SER A 176 14.61 4.31 18.16
N THR A 177 15.03 3.11 18.61
CA THR A 177 14.43 2.36 19.74
C THR A 177 15.19 2.53 21.04
#